data_b5684b25bdea80d158c734b77092d0d6
#
_entry.id   b5684b25bdea80d158c734b77092d0d6
#
_cell.length_a   1.000
_cell.length_b   1.000
_cell.length_c   1.000
_cell.angle_alpha   90.00
_cell.angle_beta   90.00
_cell.angle_gamma   90.00
#
_symmetry.space_group_name_H-M   'P 1'
#
loop_
_entity.id
_entity.type
_entity.pdbx_description
1 polymer ?
#
loop_
_entity_poly.entity_id
_entity_poly.type
_entity_poly.pdbx_seq_one_letter_code
_entity_poly.pdbx_strand_id
1 'polypeptide(L)' 'MKEQLTREREKSLEQERKARADYEREQQNEMEMQRLREEKEKKKRENYERGIMGVMEIKQRKHEIDMQLQ' A
#
# COMPACT_ATOMS: atom_id res chain seq x y z
N MET A 1 13.07 49.56 -13.22
CA MET A 1 13.99 48.43 -13.31
C MET A 1 13.99 47.57 -12.04
N LYS A 2 14.08 48.14 -10.84
CA LYS A 2 14.06 47.34 -9.58
C LYS A 2 12.75 46.63 -9.36
N GLU A 3 11.61 47.16 -9.76
CA GLU A 3 10.29 46.54 -9.61
C GLU A 3 10.11 45.31 -10.49
N GLN A 4 10.63 45.31 -11.72
CA GLN A 4 10.57 44.18 -12.63
C GLN A 4 11.41 43.00 -12.14
N LEU A 5 12.62 43.27 -11.64
CA LEU A 5 13.48 42.24 -11.06
C LEU A 5 12.88 41.61 -9.81
N THR A 6 12.20 42.37 -8.98
CA THR A 6 11.50 41.88 -7.78
C THR A 6 10.32 40.99 -8.17
N ARG A 7 9.52 41.37 -9.17
CA ARG A 7 8.40 40.59 -9.70
C ARG A 7 8.86 39.26 -10.30
N GLU A 8 9.96 39.30 -11.05
CA GLU A 8 10.55 38.09 -11.63
C GLU A 8 11.03 37.10 -10.54
N ARG A 9 11.68 37.61 -9.49
CA ARG A 9 12.10 36.84 -8.34
C ARG A 9 10.92 36.22 -7.59
N GLU A 10 9.86 36.98 -7.37
CA GLU A 10 8.63 36.52 -6.73
C GLU A 10 7.97 35.40 -7.52
N LYS A 11 7.87 35.55 -8.85
CA LYS A 11 7.34 34.54 -9.75
C LYS A 11 8.18 33.27 -9.73
N SER A 12 9.50 33.40 -9.73
CA SER A 12 10.43 32.26 -9.66
C SER A 12 10.31 31.52 -8.35
N LEU A 13 10.22 32.23 -7.23
CA LEU A 13 10.01 31.62 -5.91
C LEU A 13 8.67 30.90 -5.81
N GLU A 14 7.63 31.47 -6.39
CA GLU A 14 6.30 30.87 -6.42
C GLU A 14 6.27 29.59 -7.25
N GLN A 15 6.94 29.56 -8.39
CA GLN A 15 7.10 28.40 -9.23
C GLN A 15 7.88 27.28 -8.51
N GLU A 16 8.95 27.64 -7.80
CA GLU A 16 9.72 26.70 -6.99
C GLU A 16 8.88 26.08 -5.86
N ARG A 17 8.07 26.88 -5.18
CA ARG A 17 7.17 26.41 -4.13
C ARG A 17 6.13 25.44 -4.66
N LYS A 18 5.54 25.74 -5.82
CA LYS A 18 4.58 24.87 -6.49
C LYS A 18 5.24 23.54 -6.90
N ALA A 19 6.43 23.60 -7.48
CA ALA A 19 7.17 22.43 -7.89
C ALA A 19 7.50 21.52 -6.71
N ARG A 20 7.90 22.10 -5.57
CA ARG A 20 8.15 21.34 -4.33
C ARG A 20 6.89 20.72 -3.78
N ALA A 21 5.79 21.48 -3.73
CA ALA A 21 4.51 21.01 -3.24
C ALA A 21 3.98 19.86 -4.09
N ASP A 22 4.09 19.96 -5.42
CA ASP A 22 3.69 18.92 -6.36
C ASP A 22 4.56 17.67 -6.20
N TYR A 23 5.86 17.82 -6.04
CA TYR A 23 6.80 16.74 -5.81
C TYR A 23 6.49 16.00 -4.51
N GLU A 24 6.29 16.72 -3.40
CA GLU A 24 5.93 16.14 -2.10
C GLU A 24 4.61 15.40 -2.16
N ARG A 25 3.63 15.94 -2.88
CA ARG A 25 2.32 15.30 -3.08
C ARG A 25 2.45 14.00 -3.87
N GLU A 26 3.23 13.98 -4.93
CA GLU A 26 3.50 12.78 -5.70
C GLU A 26 4.19 11.71 -4.85
N GLN A 27 5.18 12.09 -4.05
CA GLN A 27 5.86 11.18 -3.15
C GLN A 27 4.91 10.58 -2.11
N GLN A 28 4.06 11.39 -1.51
CA GLN A 28 3.04 10.92 -0.56
C GLN A 28 2.04 9.98 -1.21
N ASN A 29 1.59 10.30 -2.42
CA ASN A 29 0.67 9.46 -3.18
C ASN A 29 1.31 8.11 -3.54
N GLU A 30 2.57 8.09 -3.96
CA GLU A 30 3.30 6.86 -4.25
C GLU A 30 3.46 5.99 -3.00
N MET A 31 3.80 6.58 -1.86
CA MET A 31 3.92 5.87 -0.59
C MET A 31 2.59 5.28 -0.15
N GLU A 32 1.50 6.03 -0.30
CA GLU A 32 0.17 5.57 0.03
C GLU A 32 -0.28 4.42 -0.88
N MET A 33 -0.03 4.53 -2.19
CA MET A 33 -0.33 3.46 -3.14
C MET A 33 0.47 2.20 -2.86
N GLN A 34 1.73 2.33 -2.50
CA GLN A 34 2.58 1.21 -2.12
C GLN A 34 2.06 0.53 -0.86
N ARG A 35 1.68 1.31 0.15
CA ARG A 35 1.07 0.78 1.38
C ARG A 35 -0.21 0.00 1.10
N LEU A 36 -1.08 0.54 0.25
CA LEU A 36 -2.33 -0.13 -0.14
C LEU A 36 -2.08 -1.44 -0.89
N ARG A 37 -1.07 -1.49 -1.75
CA ARG A 37 -0.65 -2.71 -2.45
C ARG A 37 -0.15 -3.76 -1.47
N GLU A 38 0.68 -3.37 -0.52
CA GLU A 38 1.22 -4.27 0.51
C GLU A 38 0.11 -4.83 1.41
N GLU A 39 -0.85 -4.00 1.82
CA GLU A 39 -2.02 -4.44 2.59
C GLU A 39 -2.86 -5.44 1.80
N LYS A 40 -3.07 -5.19 0.51
CA LYS A 40 -3.83 -6.07 -0.37
C LYS A 40 -3.15 -7.43 -0.53
N GLU A 41 -1.84 -7.44 -0.73
CA GLU A 41 -1.05 -8.67 -0.81
C GLU A 41 -1.05 -9.45 0.51
N LYS A 42 -0.94 -8.75 1.62
CA LYS A 42 -1.01 -9.33 2.96
C LYS A 42 -2.36 -10.02 3.20
N LYS A 43 -3.46 -9.35 2.85
CA LYS A 43 -4.81 -9.92 2.94
C LYS A 43 -4.98 -11.16 2.08
N LYS A 44 -4.43 -11.15 0.87
CA LYS A 44 -4.45 -12.32 -0.02
C LYS A 44 -3.70 -13.50 0.59
N ARG A 45 -2.53 -13.26 1.16
CA ARG A 45 -1.74 -14.30 1.84
C ARG A 45 -2.46 -14.85 3.06
N GLU A 46 -3.03 -13.99 3.90
CA GLU A 46 -3.81 -14.39 5.07
C GLU A 46 -5.02 -15.23 4.68
N ASN A 47 -5.76 -14.83 3.65
CA ASN A 47 -6.90 -15.57 3.14
C ASN A 47 -6.49 -16.93 2.57
N TYR A 48 -5.37 -17.00 1.87
CA TYR A 48 -4.82 -18.24 1.35
C TYR A 48 -4.40 -19.18 2.48
N GLU A 49 -3.70 -18.69 3.49
CA GLU A 49 -3.29 -19.45 4.66
C GLU A 49 -4.49 -19.97 5.44
N ARG A 50 -5.53 -19.17 5.63
CA ARG A 50 -6.78 -19.60 6.27
C ARG A 50 -7.46 -20.72 5.47
N GLY A 51 -7.46 -20.61 4.16
CA GLY A 51 -7.99 -21.65 3.28
C GLY A 51 -7.25 -22.95 3.43
N ILE A 52 -5.92 -22.94 3.46
CA ILE A 52 -5.07 -24.11 3.68
C ILE A 52 -5.33 -24.72 5.07
N MET A 53 -5.38 -23.90 6.11
CA MET A 53 -5.68 -24.35 7.47
C MET A 53 -7.04 -25.02 7.57
N GLY A 54 -8.06 -24.44 6.94
CA GLY A 54 -9.39 -25.04 6.87
C GLY A 54 -9.40 -26.41 6.21
N VAL A 55 -8.67 -26.57 5.10
CA VAL A 55 -8.53 -27.86 4.42
C VAL A 55 -7.78 -28.87 5.29
N MET A 56 -6.74 -28.45 5.98
CA MET A 56 -5.98 -29.32 6.90
C MET A 56 -6.84 -29.78 8.07
N GLU A 57 -7.64 -28.92 8.66
CA GLU A 57 -8.58 -29.26 9.73
C GLU A 57 -9.60 -30.31 9.27
N ILE A 58 -10.17 -30.15 8.09
CA ILE A 58 -11.13 -31.09 7.53
C ILE A 58 -10.47 -32.47 7.31
N LYS A 59 -9.27 -32.50 6.77
CA LYS A 59 -8.50 -33.73 6.57
C LYS A 59 -8.18 -34.44 7.89
N GLN A 60 -7.81 -33.67 8.89
CA GLN A 60 -7.49 -34.21 10.22
C GLN A 60 -8.74 -34.80 10.87
N ARG A 61 -9.88 -34.13 10.81
CA ARG A 61 -11.16 -34.66 11.33
C ARG A 61 -11.57 -35.95 10.62
N LYS A 62 -11.43 -35.98 9.30
CA LYS A 62 -11.72 -37.16 8.51
C LYS A 62 -10.84 -38.32 8.92
N HIS A 63 -9.56 -38.10 9.13
CA HIS A 63 -8.61 -39.11 9.59
C HIS A 63 -8.98 -39.65 10.98
N GLU A 64 -9.35 -38.78 11.92
CA GLU A 64 -9.80 -39.15 13.27
C GLU A 64 -11.06 -40.01 13.23
N ILE A 65 -12.03 -39.67 12.39
CA ILE A 65 -13.26 -40.46 12.20
C ILE A 65 -12.92 -41.86 11.64
N ASP A 66 -12.06 -41.93 10.62
CA ASP A 66 -11.64 -43.19 10.02
C ASP A 66 -10.93 -44.09 11.04
N MET A 67 -10.10 -43.50 11.90
CA MET A 67 -9.44 -44.20 12.99
C MET A 67 -10.40 -44.74 14.05
N GLN A 68 -11.47 -44.04 14.37
CA GLN A 68 -12.51 -44.45 15.31
C GLN A 68 -13.37 -45.59 14.76
N LEU A 69 -13.55 -45.68 13.47
CA LEU A 69 -14.35 -46.72 12.80
C LEU A 69 -13.60 -48.04 12.64
N GLN A 70 -12.29 -48.02 12.79
CA GLN A 70 -11.46 -49.19 12.78
C GLN A 70 -11.44 -49.87 14.17
#